data_c8231e9c247bb225cc7e56a46dc96ffb
#
_entry.id   c8231e9c247bb225cc7e56a46dc96ffb
#
_cell.length_a   1.000
_cell.length_b   1.000
_cell.length_c   1.000
_cell.angle_alpha   90.00
_cell.angle_beta   90.00
_cell.angle_gamma   90.00
#
_symmetry.space_group_name_H-M   'P 1'
#
loop_
_entity.id
_entity.type
_entity.pdbx_description
1 polymer ?
#
loop_
_entity_poly.entity_id
_entity_poly.type
_entity_poly.pdbx_seq_one_letter_code
_entity_poly.pdbx_strand_id
1 'polypeptide(L)'
;MEEIKYIEPAALHDEMLRLRNEKQMDFLESLTGMDWGVADEGDAPNVTRGLGVVYHLESTVTGERIAIKTSTNNRETPEIPSVSDIWKAADFNEREVFDYYGIVFIGHPDMRRLYLRNDWVGHPMRKDNNPGERQIRYVWTMKRRMIRPGK
;
A
#
# COMPACT_ATOMS: atom_id res chain seq x y z
N MET A 1 4.92 21.59 13.03
CA MET A 1 5.43 20.19 13.12
C MET A 1 4.26 19.29 12.76
N GLU A 2 4.42 18.38 11.83
CA GLU A 2 3.36 17.48 11.40
C GLU A 2 3.07 16.44 12.50
N GLU A 3 1.80 16.29 12.90
CA GLU A 3 1.40 15.26 13.84
C GLU A 3 1.43 13.89 13.17
N ILE A 4 2.10 12.91 13.79
CA ILE A 4 2.15 11.54 13.27
C ILE A 4 1.31 10.66 14.19
N LYS A 5 0.28 10.02 13.63
CA LYS A 5 -0.62 9.13 14.37
C LYS A 5 -0.62 7.72 13.76
N TYR A 6 -0.51 6.70 14.62
CA TYR A 6 -0.71 5.31 14.20
C TYR A 6 -2.17 4.91 14.44
N ILE A 7 -2.77 4.24 13.45
CA ILE A 7 -4.14 3.73 13.52
C ILE A 7 -4.14 2.27 13.04
N GLU A 8 -4.73 1.39 13.83
CA GLU A 8 -4.92 0.00 13.44
C GLU A 8 -5.80 -0.11 12.19
N PRO A 9 -5.55 -1.08 11.29
CA PRO A 9 -6.34 -1.25 10.07
C PRO A 9 -7.85 -1.35 10.32
N ALA A 10 -8.25 -2.03 11.39
CA ALA A 10 -9.67 -2.20 11.73
C ALA A 10 -10.42 -0.89 12.04
N ALA A 11 -9.71 0.12 12.54
CA ALA A 11 -10.28 1.44 12.88
C ALA A 11 -9.98 2.51 11.83
N LEU A 12 -9.21 2.17 10.79
CA LEU A 12 -8.66 3.15 9.85
C LEU A 12 -9.76 3.93 9.12
N HIS A 13 -10.71 3.23 8.49
CA HIS A 13 -11.75 3.87 7.68
C HIS A 13 -12.60 4.85 8.48
N ASP A 14 -13.06 4.44 9.67
CA ASP A 14 -13.89 5.28 10.53
C ASP A 14 -13.13 6.52 11.02
N GLU A 15 -11.87 6.36 11.40
CA GLU A 15 -11.05 7.48 11.84
C GLU A 15 -10.73 8.44 10.68
N MET A 16 -10.46 7.92 9.47
CA MET A 16 -10.25 8.73 8.28
C MET A 16 -11.50 9.55 7.92
N LEU A 17 -12.67 8.91 8.01
CA LEU A 17 -13.95 9.59 7.79
C LEU A 17 -14.18 10.69 8.84
N ARG A 18 -13.84 10.42 10.11
CA ARG A 18 -13.90 11.41 11.19
C ARG A 18 -12.96 12.59 10.93
N LEU A 19 -11.71 12.34 10.55
CA LEU A 19 -10.74 13.38 10.19
C LEU A 19 -11.24 14.25 9.03
N ARG A 20 -11.84 13.63 8.02
CA ARG A 20 -12.45 14.34 6.89
C ARG A 20 -13.57 15.27 7.34
N ASN A 21 -14.50 14.80 8.19
CA ASN A 21 -15.72 15.51 8.56
C ASN A 21 -15.52 16.49 9.71
N GLU A 22 -14.79 16.09 10.76
CA GLU A 22 -14.65 16.89 11.98
C GLU A 22 -13.44 17.83 11.95
N LYS A 23 -12.31 17.36 11.36
CA LYS A 23 -11.07 18.10 11.26
C LYS A 23 -10.90 18.81 9.92
N GLN A 24 -11.86 18.66 9.01
CA GLN A 24 -11.82 19.26 7.68
C GLN A 24 -10.55 18.88 6.88
N MET A 25 -10.04 17.65 7.08
CA MET A 25 -8.93 17.13 6.29
C MET A 25 -9.43 16.78 4.88
N ASP A 26 -9.58 17.79 4.05
CA ASP A 26 -10.23 17.71 2.75
C ASP A 26 -9.28 17.30 1.62
N PHE A 27 -7.98 17.35 1.85
CA PHE A 27 -6.95 17.03 0.87
C PHE A 27 -6.08 15.84 1.30
N LEU A 28 -6.04 14.80 0.46
CA LEU A 28 -5.06 13.72 0.56
C LEU A 28 -3.83 14.11 -0.27
N GLU A 29 -2.78 14.58 0.40
CA GLU A 29 -1.54 15.04 -0.23
C GLU A 29 -0.77 13.85 -0.83
N SER A 30 -0.62 12.78 -0.05
CA SER A 30 0.02 11.55 -0.52
C SER A 30 -0.47 10.31 0.23
N LEU A 31 -0.33 9.17 -0.43
CA LEU A 31 -0.55 7.84 0.10
C LEU A 31 0.61 6.98 -0.39
N THR A 32 1.43 6.47 0.53
CA THR A 32 2.67 5.77 0.21
C THR A 32 2.72 4.42 0.91
N GLY A 33 2.99 3.35 0.14
CA GLY A 33 3.25 2.02 0.69
C GLY A 33 4.59 1.96 1.40
N MET A 34 4.65 1.17 2.46
CA MET A 34 5.85 0.95 3.25
C MET A 34 6.03 -0.52 3.62
N ASP A 35 7.27 -0.96 3.62
CA ASP A 35 7.67 -2.23 4.22
C ASP A 35 8.64 -1.96 5.37
N TRP A 36 8.14 -2.06 6.61
CA TRP A 36 8.94 -1.89 7.83
C TRP A 36 9.69 -3.15 8.26
N GLY A 37 9.58 -4.23 7.48
CA GLY A 37 10.21 -5.51 7.78
C GLY A 37 9.37 -6.38 8.70
N VAL A 38 9.99 -7.46 9.18
CA VAL A 38 9.39 -8.39 10.13
C VAL A 38 9.68 -7.91 11.55
N ALA A 39 8.78 -8.17 12.49
CA ALA A 39 9.02 -7.90 13.90
C ALA A 39 10.13 -8.84 14.42
N ASP A 40 11.12 -8.27 15.09
CA ASP A 40 12.19 -9.03 15.75
C ASP A 40 11.88 -9.21 17.24
N GLU A 41 12.38 -10.31 17.82
CA GLU A 41 12.33 -10.53 19.27
C GLU A 41 13.16 -9.42 19.96
N GLY A 42 12.49 -8.57 20.73
CA GLY A 42 13.13 -7.44 21.41
C GLY A 42 12.77 -6.05 20.86
N ASP A 43 11.97 -5.98 19.82
CA ASP A 43 11.45 -4.69 19.34
C ASP A 43 10.55 -4.02 20.40
N ALA A 44 10.68 -2.71 20.50
CA ALA A 44 9.80 -1.93 21.37
C ALA A 44 8.33 -2.04 20.89
N PRO A 45 7.35 -2.07 21.80
CA PRO A 45 5.94 -2.31 21.45
C PRO A 45 5.33 -1.25 20.52
N ASN A 46 5.99 -0.11 20.37
CA ASN A 46 5.51 1.02 19.55
C ASN A 46 6.20 1.13 18.18
N VAL A 47 7.00 0.13 17.80
CA VAL A 47 7.67 0.15 16.49
C VAL A 47 6.73 -0.41 15.42
N THR A 48 6.45 0.43 14.40
CA THR A 48 5.67 -0.01 13.24
C THR A 48 6.41 -1.12 12.48
N ARG A 49 5.74 -2.22 12.22
CA ARG A 49 6.28 -3.39 11.52
C ARG A 49 5.33 -3.88 10.42
N GLY A 50 5.79 -4.78 9.59
CA GLY A 50 5.01 -5.38 8.52
C GLY A 50 4.90 -4.53 7.29
N LEU A 51 3.84 -4.74 6.54
CA LEU A 51 3.47 -3.96 5.36
C LEU A 51 2.39 -2.96 5.74
N GLY A 52 2.47 -1.76 5.19
CA GLY A 52 1.44 -0.77 5.49
C GLY A 52 1.54 0.48 4.64
N VAL A 53 0.87 1.51 5.10
CA VAL A 53 0.66 2.75 4.35
C VAL A 53 0.86 3.95 5.25
N VAL A 54 1.42 4.99 4.69
CA VAL A 54 1.48 6.33 5.27
C VAL A 54 0.61 7.26 4.43
N TYR A 55 -0.31 7.93 5.09
CA TYR A 55 -1.18 8.95 4.49
C TYR A 55 -0.75 10.31 5.01
N HIS A 56 -0.61 11.29 4.13
CA HIS A 56 -0.44 12.68 4.47
C HIS A 56 -1.72 13.43 4.11
N LEU A 57 -2.36 13.99 5.12
CA LEU A 57 -3.61 14.73 5.01
C LEU A 57 -3.38 16.20 5.32
N GLU A 58 -4.05 17.07 4.58
CA GLU A 58 -4.03 18.50 4.79
C GLU A 58 -5.45 19.06 4.79
N SER A 59 -5.70 20.02 5.65
CA SER A 59 -6.88 20.86 5.58
C SER A 59 -6.57 22.11 4.77
N THR A 60 -7.22 22.25 3.61
CA THR A 60 -7.07 23.45 2.77
C THR A 60 -7.71 24.70 3.43
N VAL A 61 -8.53 24.50 4.47
CA VAL A 61 -9.19 25.58 5.21
C VAL A 61 -8.31 26.13 6.34
N THR A 62 -7.72 25.21 7.15
CA THR A 62 -6.93 25.57 8.33
C THR A 62 -5.43 25.57 8.09
N GLY A 63 -4.95 24.89 7.03
CA GLY A 63 -3.53 24.63 6.78
C GLY A 63 -2.94 23.59 7.73
N GLU A 64 -3.75 22.90 8.52
CA GLU A 64 -3.30 21.83 9.42
C GLU A 64 -2.91 20.59 8.61
N ARG A 65 -1.82 19.92 9.02
CA ARG A 65 -1.32 18.69 8.40
C ARG A 65 -1.18 17.59 9.42
N ILE A 66 -1.53 16.37 9.01
CA ILE A 66 -1.39 15.18 9.84
C ILE A 66 -0.90 14.00 8.99
N ALA A 67 0.04 13.23 9.52
CA ALA A 67 0.46 11.96 8.94
C ALA A 67 -0.18 10.79 9.69
N ILE A 68 -0.86 9.92 8.96
CA ILE A 68 -1.46 8.70 9.49
C ILE A 68 -0.66 7.49 9.01
N LYS A 69 -0.29 6.62 9.95
CA LYS A 69 0.36 5.35 9.66
C LYS A 69 -0.55 4.20 10.02
N THR A 70 -0.59 3.19 9.17
CA THR A 70 -1.27 1.92 9.44
C THR A 70 -0.44 0.79 8.89
N SER A 71 -0.46 -0.38 9.53
CA SER A 71 0.28 -1.54 9.06
C SER A 71 -0.37 -2.85 9.48
N THR A 72 -0.04 -3.92 8.75
CA THR A 72 -0.42 -5.29 9.07
C THR A 72 0.81 -6.19 9.09
N ASN A 73 0.87 -7.09 10.06
CA ASN A 73 1.92 -8.11 10.13
C ASN A 73 1.65 -9.31 9.21
N ASN A 74 0.45 -9.40 8.62
CA ASN A 74 0.12 -10.43 7.66
C ASN A 74 0.81 -10.12 6.32
N ARG A 75 1.90 -10.80 6.04
CA ARG A 75 2.67 -10.61 4.80
C ARG A 75 2.19 -11.48 3.64
N GLU A 76 1.41 -12.52 3.91
CA GLU A 76 0.88 -13.41 2.87
C GLU A 76 -0.34 -12.79 2.17
N THR A 77 -1.28 -12.30 2.97
CA THR A 77 -2.51 -11.64 2.51
C THR A 77 -2.69 -10.31 3.24
N PRO A 78 -1.83 -9.29 2.94
CA PRO A 78 -1.93 -8.01 3.61
C PRO A 78 -3.17 -7.25 3.14
N GLU A 79 -4.03 -6.90 4.08
CA GLU A 79 -5.30 -6.21 3.83
C GLU A 79 -5.39 -4.95 4.68
N ILE A 80 -5.82 -3.85 4.06
CA ILE A 80 -6.08 -2.55 4.70
C ILE A 80 -7.38 -2.00 4.12
N PRO A 81 -8.27 -1.38 4.91
CA PRO A 81 -9.47 -0.74 4.38
C PRO A 81 -9.13 0.36 3.36
N SER A 82 -9.87 0.41 2.25
CA SER A 82 -9.77 1.48 1.26
C SER A 82 -10.33 2.79 1.84
N VAL A 83 -9.75 3.90 1.40
CA VAL A 83 -10.24 5.27 1.66
C VAL A 83 -10.60 6.01 0.37
N SER A 84 -10.75 5.28 -0.72
CA SER A 84 -11.08 5.83 -2.05
C SER A 84 -12.50 6.41 -2.12
N ASP A 85 -13.39 6.00 -1.25
CA ASP A 85 -14.72 6.59 -1.05
C ASP A 85 -14.68 7.95 -0.32
N ILE A 86 -13.62 8.19 0.46
CA ILE A 86 -13.41 9.45 1.20
C ILE A 86 -12.65 10.46 0.32
N TRP A 87 -11.56 10.05 -0.31
CA TRP A 87 -10.76 10.85 -1.23
C TRP A 87 -10.56 10.14 -2.57
N LYS A 88 -11.05 10.72 -3.64
CA LYS A 88 -10.89 10.13 -4.99
C LYS A 88 -9.43 9.95 -5.41
N ALA A 89 -8.53 10.78 -4.91
CA ALA A 89 -7.09 10.66 -5.16
C ALA A 89 -6.51 9.33 -4.63
N ALA A 90 -7.14 8.72 -3.62
CA ALA A 90 -6.70 7.44 -3.08
C ALA A 90 -6.83 6.29 -4.08
N ASP A 91 -7.77 6.33 -5.04
CA ASP A 91 -7.99 5.26 -6.01
C ASP A 91 -6.68 4.83 -6.70
N PHE A 92 -6.00 5.73 -7.39
CA PHE A 92 -4.76 5.41 -8.09
C PHE A 92 -3.61 5.11 -7.14
N ASN A 93 -3.51 5.81 -6.02
CA ASN A 93 -2.45 5.61 -5.05
C ASN A 93 -2.57 4.25 -4.35
N GLU A 94 -3.77 3.80 -4.02
CA GLU A 94 -4.02 2.46 -3.47
C GLU A 94 -3.66 1.36 -4.49
N ARG A 95 -3.97 1.56 -5.76
CA ARG A 95 -3.57 0.63 -6.83
C ARG A 95 -2.06 0.59 -7.02
N GLU A 96 -1.36 1.72 -6.88
CA GLU A 96 0.11 1.77 -6.90
C GLU A 96 0.69 0.96 -5.74
N VAL A 97 0.18 1.14 -4.53
CA VAL A 97 0.61 0.38 -3.34
C VAL A 97 0.32 -1.11 -3.51
N PHE A 98 -0.86 -1.47 -4.02
CA PHE A 98 -1.17 -2.86 -4.36
C PHE A 98 -0.14 -3.43 -5.36
N ASP A 99 0.16 -2.70 -6.41
CA ASP A 99 1.07 -3.15 -7.47
C ASP A 99 2.48 -3.42 -6.93
N TYR A 100 3.04 -2.53 -6.13
CA TYR A 100 4.40 -2.61 -5.63
C TYR A 100 4.58 -3.39 -4.32
N TYR A 101 3.60 -3.42 -3.44
CA TYR A 101 3.68 -4.04 -2.11
C TYR A 101 2.72 -5.22 -1.92
N GLY A 102 1.70 -5.37 -2.77
CA GLY A 102 0.70 -6.43 -2.68
C GLY A 102 -0.33 -6.23 -1.58
N ILE A 103 -0.45 -5.02 -1.03
CA ILE A 103 -1.49 -4.71 -0.05
C ILE A 103 -2.83 -4.59 -0.77
N VAL A 104 -3.80 -5.39 -0.36
CA VAL A 104 -5.17 -5.36 -0.89
C VAL A 104 -5.99 -4.34 -0.10
N PHE A 105 -6.57 -3.37 -0.81
CA PHE A 105 -7.44 -2.37 -0.18
C PHE A 105 -8.90 -2.84 -0.22
N ILE A 106 -9.42 -3.23 0.93
CA ILE A 106 -10.78 -3.75 1.06
C ILE A 106 -11.79 -2.64 0.82
N GLY A 107 -12.74 -2.88 -0.10
CA GLY A 107 -13.73 -1.88 -0.53
C GLY A 107 -13.29 -1.00 -1.69
N HIS A 108 -12.08 -1.18 -2.21
CA HIS A 108 -11.64 -0.47 -3.42
C HIS A 108 -12.45 -0.93 -4.64
N PRO A 109 -12.92 -0.02 -5.52
CA PRO A 109 -13.81 -0.38 -6.62
C PRO A 109 -13.13 -1.14 -7.77
N ASP A 110 -11.79 -0.99 -7.93
CA ASP A 110 -11.05 -1.56 -9.06
C ASP A 110 -9.60 -1.90 -8.66
N MET A 111 -9.43 -2.97 -7.87
CA MET A 111 -8.12 -3.40 -7.35
C MET A 111 -7.35 -4.22 -8.38
N ARG A 112 -6.72 -3.56 -9.32
CA ARG A 112 -5.86 -4.17 -10.36
C ARG A 112 -4.55 -3.42 -10.50
N ARG A 113 -3.55 -4.09 -11.10
CA ARG A 113 -2.22 -3.48 -11.34
C ARG A 113 -2.34 -2.19 -12.15
N LEU A 114 -1.45 -1.24 -11.86
CA LEU A 114 -1.43 0.07 -12.49
C LEU A 114 -0.21 0.25 -13.41
N TYR A 115 0.99 0.00 -12.90
CA TYR A 115 2.26 0.22 -13.61
C TYR A 115 2.89 -1.06 -14.13
N LEU A 116 2.83 -2.14 -13.35
CA LEU A 116 3.41 -3.40 -13.74
C LEU A 116 2.49 -4.15 -14.70
N ARG A 117 3.08 -4.97 -15.55
CA ARG A 117 2.31 -5.83 -16.48
C ARG A 117 1.44 -6.82 -15.69
N ASN A 118 0.28 -7.18 -16.24
CA ASN A 118 -0.66 -8.11 -15.60
C ASN A 118 -0.08 -9.50 -15.33
N ASP A 119 0.94 -9.91 -16.11
CA ASP A 119 1.67 -11.17 -15.97
C ASP A 119 2.90 -11.08 -15.03
N TRP A 120 3.13 -9.92 -14.43
CA TRP A 120 4.22 -9.73 -13.47
C TRP A 120 3.99 -10.56 -12.21
N VAL A 121 5.01 -11.28 -11.75
CA VAL A 121 4.94 -12.12 -10.56
C VAL A 121 5.59 -11.41 -9.38
N GLY A 122 4.81 -11.20 -8.32
CA GLY A 122 5.26 -10.59 -7.07
C GLY A 122 5.12 -9.08 -7.03
N HIS A 123 5.72 -8.51 -5.98
CA HIS A 123 5.60 -7.11 -5.62
C HIS A 123 7.00 -6.56 -5.33
N PRO A 124 7.59 -5.77 -6.25
CA PRO A 124 9.03 -5.49 -6.28
C PRO A 124 9.54 -4.60 -5.14
N MET A 125 8.67 -3.81 -4.50
CA MET A 125 9.07 -2.90 -3.42
C MET A 125 9.10 -3.57 -2.04
N ARG A 126 8.69 -4.83 -1.95
CA ARG A 126 8.78 -5.59 -0.70
C ARG A 126 10.22 -6.02 -0.44
N LYS A 127 10.65 -5.94 0.83
CA LYS A 127 11.98 -6.38 1.29
C LYS A 127 12.21 -7.89 1.14
N ASP A 128 11.14 -8.69 1.20
CA ASP A 128 11.17 -10.13 0.98
C ASP A 128 11.05 -10.52 -0.50
N ASN A 129 10.99 -9.55 -1.39
CA ASN A 129 10.99 -9.81 -2.82
C ASN A 129 12.42 -10.15 -3.29
N ASN A 130 12.60 -11.38 -3.78
CA ASN A 130 13.87 -11.79 -4.39
C ASN A 130 13.80 -11.62 -5.91
N PRO A 131 14.33 -10.51 -6.47
CA PRO A 131 14.23 -10.24 -7.91
C PRO A 131 15.02 -11.25 -8.76
N GLY A 132 16.06 -11.88 -8.20
CA GLY A 132 16.93 -12.81 -8.94
C GLY A 132 16.19 -14.06 -9.41
N GLU A 133 15.42 -14.71 -8.56
CA GLU A 133 14.68 -15.93 -8.91
C GLU A 133 13.49 -15.65 -9.83
N ARG A 134 12.83 -14.51 -9.67
CA ARG A 134 11.61 -14.17 -10.42
C ARG A 134 11.90 -13.64 -11.81
N GLN A 135 12.94 -12.85 -11.98
CA GLN A 135 13.39 -12.41 -13.31
C GLN A 135 13.89 -13.58 -14.15
N ILE A 136 14.58 -14.56 -13.56
CA ILE A 136 15.00 -15.76 -14.24
C ILE A 136 13.79 -16.57 -14.73
N ARG A 137 12.74 -16.73 -13.92
CA ARG A 137 11.48 -17.39 -14.35
C ARG A 137 10.81 -16.64 -15.49
N TYR A 138 10.77 -15.32 -15.44
CA TYR A 138 10.16 -14.49 -16.47
C TYR A 138 10.92 -14.60 -17.81
N VAL A 139 12.24 -14.46 -17.80
CA VAL A 139 13.10 -14.63 -18.98
C VAL A 139 12.99 -16.05 -19.54
N TRP A 140 12.90 -17.07 -18.68
CA TRP A 140 12.72 -18.47 -19.10
C TRP A 140 11.36 -18.70 -19.75
N THR A 141 10.30 -18.15 -19.22
CA THR A 141 8.94 -18.25 -19.78
C THR A 141 8.84 -17.52 -21.12
N MET A 142 9.48 -16.37 -21.25
CA MET A 142 9.58 -15.64 -22.53
C MET A 142 10.41 -16.40 -23.57
N LYS A 143 11.57 -16.95 -23.20
CA LYS A 143 12.36 -17.80 -24.10
C LYS A 143 11.58 -19.03 -24.57
N ARG A 144 10.82 -19.70 -23.70
CA ARG A 144 9.95 -20.82 -24.08
C ARG A 144 8.85 -20.42 -25.07
N ARG A 145 8.29 -19.21 -24.96
CA ARG A 145 7.29 -18.71 -25.92
C ARG A 145 7.90 -18.37 -27.29
N MET A 146 9.15 -17.91 -27.31
CA MET A 146 9.86 -17.60 -28.57
C MET A 146 10.38 -18.84 -29.31
N ILE A 147 10.60 -19.97 -28.62
CA ILE A 147 11.17 -21.20 -29.18
C ILE A 147 10.08 -22.19 -29.62
N ARG A 148 8.78 -21.89 -29.52
CA ARG A 148 7.75 -22.72 -30.11
C ARG A 148 7.81 -22.54 -31.63
N PRO A 149 8.27 -23.55 -32.42
CA PRO A 149 8.15 -23.49 -33.87
C PRO A 149 6.66 -23.44 -34.19
N GLY A 150 6.28 -22.47 -35.00
CA GLY A 150 4.94 -22.38 -35.52
C GLY A 150 4.53 -23.69 -36.17
N LYS A 151 3.32 -24.17 -35.86
CA LYS A 151 2.64 -25.14 -36.70
C LYS A 151 2.08 -24.43 -37.92
#